data_d1f6baf5d405e9a7869bf5913796d805
#
_entry.id   d1f6baf5d405e9a7869bf5913796d805
#
_cell.length_a   1.000
_cell.length_b   1.000
_cell.length_c   1.000
_cell.angle_alpha   90.00
_cell.angle_beta   90.00
_cell.angle_gamma   90.00
#
_symmetry.space_group_name_H-M   'P 1'
#
loop_
_entity.id
_entity.type
_entity.pdbx_description
1 polymer ?
#
loop_
_entity_poly.entity_id
_entity_poly.type
_entity_poly.pdbx_seq_one_letter_code
_entity_poly.pdbx_strand_id
1 'polypeptide(L)'
;MAVTAPIIQKCVNYVYQNFALIRALMGPNGDPSFEPRAKKIVTVAIEQALVHLKGNADMTPKLPAAFAKELIVSQIFDILKIWLAEPTPQQPDELADIIQVTRYLSPFDILNLQ
;
A
#
# COMPACT_ATOMS: atom_id res chain seq x y z
N MET A 1 1.23 14.71 -0.77
CA MET A 1 0.29 14.88 -1.85
C MET A 1 -1.14 14.60 -1.44
N ALA A 2 -1.92 15.64 -1.42
CA ALA A 2 -3.23 15.59 -0.80
C ALA A 2 -4.24 14.70 -1.53
N VAL A 3 -4.15 14.56 -2.85
CA VAL A 3 -5.17 13.84 -3.62
C VAL A 3 -5.21 12.33 -3.37
N THR A 4 -4.08 11.73 -2.96
CA THR A 4 -4.04 10.30 -2.68
C THR A 4 -4.14 9.97 -1.19
N ALA A 5 -3.97 10.96 -0.32
CA ALA A 5 -4.02 10.76 1.12
C ALA A 5 -5.35 10.16 1.60
N PRO A 6 -6.52 10.61 1.13
CA PRO A 6 -7.78 10.00 1.55
C PRO A 6 -7.91 8.53 1.18
N ILE A 7 -7.35 8.13 0.03
CA ILE A 7 -7.38 6.73 -0.43
C ILE A 7 -6.53 5.87 0.49
N ILE A 8 -5.32 6.35 0.80
CA ILE A 8 -4.40 5.67 1.71
C ILE A 8 -5.04 5.53 3.09
N GLN A 9 -5.62 6.62 3.60
CA GLN A 9 -6.26 6.62 4.92
C GLN A 9 -7.42 5.62 4.98
N LYS A 10 -8.23 5.55 3.93
CA LYS A 10 -9.32 4.59 3.84
C LYS A 10 -8.81 3.15 3.89
N CYS A 11 -7.77 2.86 3.12
CA CYS A 11 -7.17 1.54 3.08
C CYS A 11 -6.63 1.13 4.46
N VAL A 12 -5.88 2.03 5.08
CA VAL A 12 -5.29 1.80 6.40
C VAL A 12 -6.38 1.58 7.44
N ASN A 13 -7.42 2.41 7.43
CA ASN A 13 -8.54 2.28 8.36
C ASN A 13 -9.26 0.94 8.20
N TYR A 14 -9.48 0.53 6.96
CA TYR A 14 -10.14 -0.74 6.69
C TYR A 14 -9.32 -1.92 7.24
N VAL A 15 -8.01 -1.91 7.00
CA VAL A 15 -7.12 -2.95 7.52
C VAL A 15 -7.13 -2.95 9.05
N TYR A 16 -7.10 -1.77 9.64
CA TYR A 16 -7.10 -1.66 11.11
C TYR A 16 -8.37 -2.22 11.72
N GLN A 17 -9.52 -1.94 11.12
CA GLN A 17 -10.80 -2.44 11.61
C GLN A 17 -10.90 -3.96 11.55
N ASN A 18 -10.14 -4.58 10.63
CA ASN A 18 -10.13 -6.02 10.43
C ASN A 18 -8.76 -6.62 10.76
N PHE A 19 -8.01 -5.96 11.63
CA PHE A 19 -6.58 -6.24 11.84
C PHE A 19 -6.32 -7.69 12.23
N ALA A 20 -7.03 -8.20 13.22
CA ALA A 20 -6.79 -9.56 13.72
C ALA A 20 -7.08 -10.61 12.63
N LEU A 21 -8.16 -10.41 11.86
CA LEU A 21 -8.53 -11.33 10.80
C LEU A 21 -7.49 -11.30 9.67
N ILE A 22 -7.11 -10.11 9.24
CA ILE A 22 -6.15 -9.96 8.14
C ILE A 22 -4.78 -10.48 8.55
N ARG A 23 -4.37 -10.19 9.79
CA ARG A 23 -3.12 -10.74 10.33
C ARG A 23 -3.12 -12.26 10.28
N ALA A 24 -4.22 -12.90 10.67
CA ALA A 24 -4.34 -14.35 10.65
C ALA A 24 -4.27 -14.90 9.21
N LEU A 25 -4.96 -14.24 8.27
CA LEU A 25 -4.99 -14.68 6.88
C LEU A 25 -3.62 -14.54 6.20
N MET A 26 -2.83 -13.55 6.61
CA MET A 26 -1.51 -13.29 6.03
C MET A 26 -0.39 -14.02 6.77
N GLY A 27 -0.69 -14.66 7.90
CA GLY A 27 0.32 -15.31 8.73
C GLY A 27 0.70 -16.71 8.22
N PRO A 28 1.64 -17.38 8.95
CA PRO A 28 2.15 -18.68 8.53
C PRO A 28 1.10 -19.77 8.37
N ASN A 29 0.02 -19.69 9.16
CA ASN A 29 -1.07 -20.66 9.11
C ASN A 29 -2.30 -20.11 8.40
N GLY A 30 -2.12 -19.03 7.62
CA GLY A 30 -3.21 -18.41 6.92
C GLY A 30 -3.47 -19.05 5.57
N ASP A 31 -4.22 -18.34 4.74
CA ASP A 31 -4.60 -18.79 3.39
C ASP A 31 -3.58 -18.28 2.37
N PRO A 32 -2.79 -19.18 1.73
CA PRO A 32 -1.80 -18.74 0.76
C PRO A 32 -2.37 -17.98 -0.44
N SER A 33 -3.66 -18.17 -0.73
CA SER A 33 -4.30 -17.47 -1.84
C SER A 33 -4.79 -16.06 -1.46
N PHE A 34 -4.73 -15.69 -0.18
CA PHE A 34 -5.26 -14.41 0.28
C PHE A 34 -4.45 -13.24 -0.28
N GLU A 35 -3.12 -13.30 -0.18
CA GLU A 35 -2.26 -12.19 -0.61
C GLU A 35 -2.43 -11.85 -2.10
N PRO A 36 -2.37 -12.83 -3.04
CA PRO A 36 -2.60 -12.51 -4.44
C PRO A 36 -3.96 -11.88 -4.71
N ARG A 37 -5.00 -12.36 -4.03
CA ARG A 37 -6.35 -11.80 -4.20
C ARG A 37 -6.45 -10.40 -3.64
N ALA A 38 -5.85 -10.17 -2.48
CA ALA A 38 -5.83 -8.84 -1.86
C ALA A 38 -5.06 -7.84 -2.73
N LYS A 39 -3.93 -8.26 -3.30
CA LYS A 39 -3.17 -7.41 -4.22
C LYS A 39 -3.99 -7.03 -5.44
N LYS A 40 -4.76 -7.96 -5.98
CA LYS A 40 -5.62 -7.68 -7.13
C LYS A 40 -6.69 -6.64 -6.79
N ILE A 41 -7.31 -6.75 -5.62
CA ILE A 41 -8.30 -5.78 -5.16
C ILE A 41 -7.67 -4.40 -5.01
N VAL A 42 -6.49 -4.32 -4.41
CA VAL A 42 -5.77 -3.05 -4.25
C VAL A 42 -5.43 -2.45 -5.61
N THR A 43 -4.99 -3.27 -6.57
CA THR A 43 -4.68 -2.81 -7.92
C THR A 43 -5.90 -2.20 -8.59
N VAL A 44 -7.04 -2.88 -8.52
CA VAL A 44 -8.29 -2.36 -9.09
C VAL A 44 -8.70 -1.06 -8.42
N ALA A 45 -8.58 -0.98 -7.10
CA ALA A 45 -8.91 0.23 -6.36
C ALA A 45 -8.04 1.41 -6.79
N ILE A 46 -6.74 1.18 -7.00
CA ILE A 46 -5.82 2.22 -7.47
C ILE A 46 -6.21 2.67 -8.87
N GLU A 47 -6.50 1.74 -9.76
CA GLU A 47 -6.90 2.07 -11.15
C GLU A 47 -8.19 2.87 -11.17
N GLN A 48 -9.17 2.50 -10.37
CA GLN A 48 -10.43 3.24 -10.27
C GLN A 48 -10.22 4.65 -9.73
N ALA A 49 -9.34 4.78 -8.74
CA ALA A 49 -9.00 6.08 -8.18
C ALA A 49 -8.35 6.97 -9.22
N LEU A 50 -7.44 6.43 -10.04
CA LEU A 50 -6.79 7.20 -11.10
C LEU A 50 -7.80 7.66 -12.14
N VAL A 51 -8.72 6.80 -12.55
CA VAL A 51 -9.78 7.19 -13.49
C VAL A 51 -10.61 8.33 -12.92
N HIS A 52 -10.95 8.25 -11.63
CA HIS A 52 -11.73 9.31 -10.97
C HIS A 52 -10.95 10.64 -10.90
N LEU A 53 -9.64 10.56 -10.62
CA LEU A 53 -8.82 11.76 -10.41
C LEU A 53 -8.41 12.44 -11.71
N LYS A 54 -8.15 11.67 -12.77
CA LYS A 54 -7.57 12.25 -13.99
C LYS A 54 -8.19 11.70 -15.29
N GLY A 55 -9.23 10.90 -15.20
CA GLY A 55 -9.99 10.44 -16.36
C GLY A 55 -9.45 9.18 -17.05
N ASN A 56 -8.30 8.66 -16.62
CA ASN A 56 -7.74 7.42 -17.15
C ASN A 56 -6.86 6.76 -16.09
N ALA A 57 -6.49 5.50 -16.32
CA ALA A 57 -5.65 4.75 -15.39
C ALA A 57 -4.19 4.68 -15.86
N ASP A 58 -3.78 5.54 -16.78
CA ASP A 58 -2.40 5.55 -17.29
C ASP A 58 -1.43 5.95 -16.19
N MET A 59 -0.30 5.25 -16.14
CA MET A 59 0.77 5.55 -15.21
C MET A 59 1.89 6.26 -15.96
N THR A 60 3.01 6.51 -15.27
CA THR A 60 4.12 7.27 -15.85
C THR A 60 4.59 6.65 -17.18
N PRO A 61 4.87 7.48 -18.21
CA PRO A 61 5.47 6.98 -19.44
C PRO A 61 6.95 6.62 -19.30
N LYS A 62 7.56 6.91 -18.13
CA LYS A 62 8.99 6.63 -17.91
C LYS A 62 9.28 5.16 -17.66
N LEU A 63 8.24 4.35 -17.42
CA LEU A 63 8.35 2.90 -17.17
C LEU A 63 7.29 2.17 -17.98
N PRO A 64 7.54 0.90 -18.34
CA PRO A 64 6.45 0.06 -18.82
C PRO A 64 5.35 -0.01 -17.76
N ALA A 65 4.10 -0.05 -18.19
CA ALA A 65 2.94 0.02 -17.29
C ALA A 65 2.95 -1.07 -16.22
N ALA A 66 3.37 -2.28 -16.59
CA ALA A 66 3.41 -3.39 -15.64
C ALA A 66 4.39 -3.13 -14.50
N PHE A 67 5.52 -2.49 -14.79
CA PHE A 67 6.51 -2.14 -13.77
C PHE A 67 5.99 -1.07 -12.83
N ALA A 68 5.41 -0.01 -13.40
CA ALA A 68 4.86 1.07 -12.57
C ALA A 68 3.76 0.55 -11.64
N LYS A 69 2.86 -0.28 -12.17
CA LYS A 69 1.77 -0.85 -11.41
C LYS A 69 2.28 -1.73 -10.25
N GLU A 70 3.21 -2.63 -10.57
CA GLU A 70 3.75 -3.54 -9.56
C GLU A 70 4.48 -2.78 -8.46
N LEU A 71 5.27 -1.77 -8.83
CA LEU A 71 6.03 -1.00 -7.85
C LEU A 71 5.11 -0.29 -6.86
N ILE A 72 4.04 0.33 -7.33
CA ILE A 72 3.14 1.07 -6.42
C ILE A 72 2.33 0.12 -5.54
N VAL A 73 1.82 -0.98 -6.09
CA VAL A 73 1.04 -1.94 -5.33
C VAL A 73 1.89 -2.64 -4.30
N SER A 74 3.08 -3.10 -4.69
CA SER A 74 3.99 -3.81 -3.78
C SER A 74 4.48 -2.92 -2.66
N GLN A 75 4.77 -1.66 -2.93
CA GLN A 75 5.21 -0.73 -1.91
C GLN A 75 4.16 -0.60 -0.80
N ILE A 76 2.92 -0.37 -1.18
CA ILE A 76 1.83 -0.24 -0.22
C ILE A 76 1.62 -1.56 0.53
N PHE A 77 1.60 -2.66 -0.20
CA PHE A 77 1.33 -3.96 0.37
C PHE A 77 2.42 -4.39 1.35
N ASP A 78 3.68 -4.15 1.00
CA ASP A 78 4.81 -4.52 1.86
C ASP A 78 4.79 -3.74 3.18
N ILE A 79 4.43 -2.46 3.12
CA ILE A 79 4.30 -1.64 4.33
C ILE A 79 3.18 -2.19 5.21
N LEU A 80 2.06 -2.56 4.62
CA LEU A 80 0.95 -3.16 5.37
C LEU A 80 1.36 -4.49 6.01
N LYS A 81 2.16 -5.29 5.33
CA LYS A 81 2.65 -6.57 5.87
C LYS A 81 3.55 -6.35 7.09
N ILE A 82 4.42 -5.36 7.03
CA ILE A 82 5.28 -5.01 8.18
C ILE A 82 4.40 -4.63 9.37
N TRP A 83 3.41 -3.78 9.12
CA TRP A 83 2.48 -3.33 10.15
C TRP A 83 1.73 -4.49 10.79
N LEU A 84 1.20 -5.40 9.96
CA LEU A 84 0.46 -6.56 10.44
C LEU A 84 1.31 -7.50 11.29
N ALA A 85 2.62 -7.50 11.09
CA ALA A 85 3.54 -8.34 11.83
C ALA A 85 4.03 -7.71 13.15
N GLU A 86 3.76 -6.41 13.35
CA GLU A 86 4.23 -5.71 14.56
C GLU A 86 3.52 -6.21 15.82
N PRO A 87 4.27 -6.52 16.89
CA PRO A 87 3.63 -6.88 18.17
C PRO A 87 2.79 -5.74 18.74
N THR A 88 3.25 -4.51 18.56
CA THR A 88 2.54 -3.32 19.02
C THR A 88 2.38 -2.41 17.79
N PRO A 89 1.33 -2.64 16.99
CA PRO A 89 1.18 -1.90 15.74
C PRO A 89 0.90 -0.42 15.98
N GLN A 90 1.40 0.40 15.08
CA GLN A 90 1.14 1.82 15.06
C GLN A 90 -0.36 2.08 14.90
N GLN A 91 -0.79 3.25 15.34
CA GLN A 91 -2.15 3.69 15.07
C GLN A 91 -2.31 3.98 13.56
N PRO A 92 -3.54 3.91 13.03
CA PRO A 92 -3.76 4.13 11.60
C PRO A 92 -3.18 5.44 11.07
N ASP A 93 -3.29 6.53 11.82
CA ASP A 93 -2.76 7.82 11.39
C ASP A 93 -1.24 7.80 11.30
N GLU A 94 -0.58 7.12 12.23
CA GLU A 94 0.87 6.98 12.21
C GLU A 94 1.32 6.18 10.99
N LEU A 95 0.60 5.10 10.66
CA LEU A 95 0.94 4.31 9.48
C LEU A 95 0.71 5.08 8.20
N ALA A 96 -0.37 5.83 8.12
CA ALA A 96 -0.64 6.68 6.96
C ALA A 96 0.49 7.69 6.76
N ASP A 97 1.02 8.26 7.84
CA ASP A 97 2.16 9.16 7.78
C ASP A 97 3.42 8.45 7.27
N ILE A 98 3.67 7.22 7.73
CA ILE A 98 4.80 6.44 7.24
C ILE A 98 4.69 6.22 5.72
N ILE A 99 3.52 5.86 5.25
CA ILE A 99 3.29 5.67 3.81
C ILE A 99 3.55 6.97 3.05
N GLN A 100 3.08 8.10 3.57
CA GLN A 100 3.30 9.40 2.94
C GLN A 100 4.78 9.75 2.86
N VAL A 101 5.51 9.53 3.95
CA VAL A 101 6.95 9.84 4.01
C VAL A 101 7.74 9.04 2.98
N THR A 102 7.40 7.77 2.77
CA THR A 102 8.14 6.92 1.83
C THR A 102 8.10 7.45 0.40
N ARG A 103 7.13 8.29 0.06
CA ARG A 103 7.02 8.87 -1.29
C ARG A 103 8.12 9.85 -1.61
N TYR A 104 8.73 10.42 -0.58
CA TYR A 104 9.74 11.48 -0.73
C TYR A 104 11.15 10.98 -0.46
N LEU A 105 11.29 9.67 -0.19
CA LEU A 105 12.58 9.08 0.13
C LEU A 105 13.10 8.28 -1.06
N SER A 106 14.31 8.62 -1.51
CA SER A 106 15.02 7.81 -2.48
C SER A 106 15.63 6.59 -1.77
N PRO A 107 16.07 5.59 -2.53
CA PRO A 107 16.83 4.49 -1.90
C PRO A 107 18.03 4.97 -1.10
N PHE A 108 18.72 6.02 -1.58
CA PHE A 108 19.86 6.59 -0.85
C PHE A 108 19.45 7.18 0.49
N ASP A 109 18.29 7.85 0.53
CA ASP A 109 17.75 8.38 1.78
C ASP A 109 17.41 7.25 2.75
N ILE A 110 16.76 6.21 2.27
CA ILE A 110 16.37 5.07 3.12
C ILE A 110 17.61 4.37 3.67
N LEU A 111 18.63 4.24 2.84
CA LEU A 111 19.90 3.63 3.24
C LEU A 111 20.80 4.56 4.05
N ASN A 112 20.41 5.82 4.19
CA ASN A 112 21.18 6.84 4.90
C ASN A 112 22.57 7.06 4.30
N LEU A 113 22.62 7.13 2.98
CA LEU A 113 23.88 7.34 2.23
C LEU A 113 24.06 8.80 1.78
N GLN A 114 23.27 9.70 2.30
CA GLN A 114 23.35 11.13 1.95
C GLN A 114 24.51 11.83 2.67
#